data_affab09f352360c82c8f3eafb2365b39
#
_entry.id   affab09f352360c82c8f3eafb2365b39
#
_cell.length_a   1.000
_cell.length_b   1.000
_cell.length_c   1.000
_cell.angle_alpha   90.00
_cell.angle_beta   90.00
_cell.angle_gamma   90.00
#
_symmetry.space_group_name_H-M   'P 1'
#
loop_
_entity.id
_entity.type
_entity.pdbx_description
1 polymer ?
#
loop_
_entity_poly.entity_id
_entity_poly.type
_entity_poly.pdbx_seq_one_letter_code
_entity_poly.pdbx_strand_id
1 'polypeptide(L)'
;PDFWQNDTLNDKVKVKLMEIAEEFAKETEIEGKVEDITFTGSLASYNYHSKSDIDLHLLVDFKEIGKNGEIIKDLMNLLRIRWNETHNIMINGHEVEIYVQDSTEKHYSAGVYSLSDDKWLVKPSPEAKTLDYDAIVDKATSISDEIDDVRTQYRQKNYEKANEMAKKLSEKIKKLRSAGLEAGGIYSIENLAFKLIRNS
;
A
#
# COMPACT_ATOMS: atom_id res chain seq x y z
N PRO A 1 -6.06 -14.77 9.86
CA PRO A 1 -4.99 -15.45 9.14
C PRO A 1 -3.87 -15.82 10.09
N ASP A 2 -3.22 -16.98 9.84
CA ASP A 2 -2.19 -17.54 10.71
C ASP A 2 -0.82 -16.83 10.61
N PHE A 3 -0.86 -15.51 10.47
CA PHE A 3 0.35 -14.68 10.41
C PHE A 3 0.89 -14.34 11.80
N TRP A 4 -0.01 -14.15 12.77
CA TRP A 4 0.32 -13.63 14.09
C TRP A 4 0.09 -14.66 15.18
N GLN A 5 1.09 -14.84 16.06
CA GLN A 5 1.03 -15.70 17.24
C GLN A 5 1.54 -14.91 18.45
N ASN A 6 0.72 -14.73 19.47
CA ASN A 6 1.10 -13.98 20.69
C ASN A 6 1.72 -12.60 20.40
N ASP A 7 1.12 -11.84 19.49
CA ASP A 7 1.61 -10.52 19.05
C ASP A 7 2.93 -10.51 18.25
N THR A 8 3.47 -11.66 17.90
CA THR A 8 4.65 -11.78 17.04
C THR A 8 4.29 -12.39 15.69
N LEU A 9 5.07 -12.09 14.68
CA LEU A 9 4.92 -12.72 13.37
C LEU A 9 5.34 -14.20 13.44
N ASN A 10 4.58 -15.06 12.77
CA ASN A 10 4.92 -16.47 12.68
C ASN A 10 6.31 -16.66 12.06
N ASP A 11 7.20 -17.42 12.70
CA ASP A 11 8.60 -17.61 12.28
C ASP A 11 8.72 -18.08 10.82
N LYS A 12 7.87 -19.01 10.37
CA LYS A 12 7.90 -19.51 9.00
C LYS A 12 7.52 -18.43 7.98
N VAL A 13 6.59 -17.55 8.35
CA VAL A 13 6.20 -16.42 7.51
C VAL A 13 7.32 -15.39 7.49
N LYS A 14 7.89 -15.07 8.66
CA LYS A 14 9.02 -14.15 8.80
C LYS A 14 10.19 -14.55 7.93
N VAL A 15 10.63 -15.81 8.02
CA VAL A 15 11.76 -16.33 7.22
C VAL A 15 11.49 -16.15 5.72
N LYS A 16 10.31 -16.53 5.25
CA LYS A 16 9.95 -16.35 3.84
C LYS A 16 9.93 -14.89 3.38
N LEU A 17 9.37 -13.99 4.21
CA LEU A 17 9.35 -12.57 3.87
C LEU A 17 10.74 -11.96 3.84
N MET A 18 11.63 -12.39 4.75
CA MET A 18 13.04 -11.99 4.73
C MET A 18 13.74 -12.47 3.45
N GLU A 19 13.58 -13.75 3.08
CA GLU A 19 14.14 -14.30 1.84
C GLU A 19 13.68 -13.51 0.60
N ILE A 20 12.39 -13.18 0.50
CA ILE A 20 11.82 -12.40 -0.60
C ILE A 20 12.44 -11.00 -0.65
N ALA A 21 12.54 -10.32 0.51
CA ALA A 21 13.13 -9.01 0.59
C ALA A 21 14.62 -8.98 0.22
N GLU A 22 15.37 -9.99 0.66
CA GLU A 22 16.79 -10.16 0.33
C GLU A 22 17.00 -10.43 -1.17
N GLU A 23 16.17 -11.28 -1.78
CA GLU A 23 16.20 -11.54 -3.22
C GLU A 23 15.95 -10.28 -4.03
N PHE A 24 14.91 -9.51 -3.68
CA PHE A 24 14.62 -8.22 -4.30
C PHE A 24 15.78 -7.23 -4.12
N ALA A 25 16.29 -7.08 -2.90
CA ALA A 25 17.39 -6.16 -2.60
C ALA A 25 18.66 -6.50 -3.40
N LYS A 26 18.95 -7.79 -3.57
CA LYS A 26 20.06 -8.28 -4.36
C LYS A 26 19.89 -8.00 -5.85
N GLU A 27 18.72 -8.31 -6.42
CA GLU A 27 18.44 -8.03 -7.84
C GLU A 27 18.46 -6.55 -8.20
N THR A 28 18.13 -5.70 -7.24
CA THR A 28 18.10 -4.24 -7.41
C THR A 28 19.38 -3.54 -6.93
N GLU A 29 20.37 -4.30 -6.46
CA GLU A 29 21.67 -3.81 -6.00
C GLU A 29 21.58 -2.82 -4.82
N ILE A 30 20.55 -2.97 -3.97
CA ILE A 30 20.36 -2.14 -2.76
C ILE A 30 20.57 -2.90 -1.44
N GLU A 31 21.02 -4.15 -1.47
CA GLU A 31 21.14 -5.04 -0.31
C GLU A 31 21.93 -4.45 0.86
N GLY A 32 23.02 -3.72 0.57
CA GLY A 32 23.84 -3.07 1.59
C GLY A 32 23.27 -1.75 2.13
N LYS A 33 22.09 -1.33 1.69
CA LYS A 33 21.46 -0.05 2.03
C LYS A 33 20.09 -0.20 2.68
N VAL A 34 19.61 -1.42 2.85
CA VAL A 34 18.35 -1.70 3.54
C VAL A 34 18.57 -1.56 5.03
N GLU A 35 17.90 -0.59 5.66
CA GLU A 35 17.98 -0.31 7.09
C GLU A 35 17.04 -1.20 7.89
N ASP A 36 15.84 -1.46 7.37
CA ASP A 36 14.85 -2.36 7.99
C ASP A 36 13.92 -2.95 6.91
N ILE A 37 13.31 -4.07 7.25
CA ILE A 37 12.26 -4.71 6.46
C ILE A 37 11.02 -4.73 7.33
N THR A 38 9.91 -4.14 6.85
CA THR A 38 8.70 -4.03 7.63
C THR A 38 7.50 -4.67 6.96
N PHE A 39 6.69 -5.37 7.75
CA PHE A 39 5.37 -5.85 7.36
C PHE A 39 4.33 -4.81 7.78
N THR A 40 3.59 -4.28 6.82
CA THR A 40 2.62 -3.20 7.06
C THR A 40 1.25 -3.55 6.46
N GLY A 41 0.43 -2.54 6.23
CA GLY A 41 -0.83 -2.68 5.51
C GLY A 41 -1.97 -3.29 6.33
N SER A 42 -2.94 -3.85 5.60
CA SER A 42 -4.17 -4.33 6.23
C SER A 42 -3.96 -5.60 7.04
N LEU A 43 -3.07 -6.50 6.61
CA LEU A 43 -2.75 -7.74 7.33
C LEU A 43 -1.90 -7.52 8.60
N ALA A 44 -1.24 -6.36 8.71
CA ALA A 44 -0.59 -5.89 9.93
C ALA A 44 -1.54 -5.07 10.83
N SER A 45 -2.85 -5.09 10.55
CA SER A 45 -3.86 -4.34 11.30
C SER A 45 -5.15 -5.15 11.42
N TYR A 46 -6.17 -4.59 12.06
CA TYR A 46 -7.51 -5.21 12.17
C TYR A 46 -8.42 -4.95 10.96
N ASN A 47 -7.88 -4.40 9.88
CA ASN A 47 -8.62 -3.91 8.71
C ASN A 47 -8.31 -4.77 7.47
N TYR A 48 -8.20 -6.08 7.63
CA TYR A 48 -7.92 -7.01 6.53
C TYR A 48 -9.17 -7.76 6.09
N HIS A 49 -9.11 -8.33 4.89
CA HIS A 49 -10.07 -9.27 4.34
C HIS A 49 -9.36 -10.40 3.57
N SER A 50 -10.11 -11.38 3.08
CA SER A 50 -9.54 -12.57 2.42
C SER A 50 -8.71 -12.30 1.16
N LYS A 51 -8.84 -11.11 0.56
CA LYS A 51 -8.07 -10.68 -0.61
C LYS A 51 -7.04 -9.59 -0.28
N SER A 52 -6.73 -9.39 1.01
CA SER A 52 -5.69 -8.44 1.40
C SER A 52 -4.32 -8.96 1.01
N ASP A 53 -3.48 -8.06 0.53
CA ASP A 53 -2.10 -8.35 0.16
C ASP A 53 -1.18 -8.20 1.36
N ILE A 54 -0.02 -8.82 1.32
CA ILE A 54 1.07 -8.62 2.27
C ILE A 54 1.90 -7.45 1.78
N ASP A 55 1.82 -6.31 2.46
CA ASP A 55 2.62 -5.14 2.13
C ASP A 55 4.00 -5.25 2.83
N LEU A 56 5.03 -5.61 2.06
CA LEU A 56 6.41 -5.77 2.51
C LEU A 56 7.24 -4.55 2.10
N HIS A 57 7.68 -3.75 3.07
CA HIS A 57 8.43 -2.54 2.81
C HIS A 57 9.90 -2.70 3.17
N LEU A 58 10.79 -2.38 2.23
CA LEU A 58 12.21 -2.21 2.47
C LEU A 58 12.48 -0.73 2.74
N LEU A 59 12.98 -0.42 3.93
CA LEU A 59 13.33 0.94 4.32
C LEU A 59 14.78 1.23 3.94
N VAL A 60 15.00 2.29 3.18
CA VAL A 60 16.31 2.69 2.65
C VAL A 60 16.45 4.19 2.75
N ASP A 61 17.58 4.70 3.22
CA ASP A 61 17.87 6.14 3.08
C ASP A 61 18.18 6.45 1.60
N PHE A 62 17.27 7.14 0.93
CA PHE A 62 17.44 7.48 -0.48
C PHE A 62 18.65 8.37 -0.74
N LYS A 63 19.16 9.10 0.25
CA LYS A 63 20.38 9.89 0.16
C LYS A 63 21.64 9.03 0.02
N GLU A 64 21.61 7.81 0.59
CA GLU A 64 22.70 6.84 0.46
C GLU A 64 22.76 6.23 -0.97
N ILE A 65 21.64 6.26 -1.71
CA ILE A 65 21.56 5.77 -3.09
C ILE A 65 21.99 6.85 -4.06
N GLY A 66 21.57 8.10 -3.85
CA GLY A 66 21.93 9.20 -4.76
C GLY A 66 21.46 10.57 -4.28
N LYS A 67 21.95 11.60 -4.98
CA LYS A 67 21.76 13.00 -4.58
C LYS A 67 20.36 13.57 -4.88
N ASN A 68 19.60 12.95 -5.78
CA ASN A 68 18.27 13.43 -6.16
C ASN A 68 17.21 12.41 -5.68
N GLY A 69 16.59 12.70 -4.54
CA GLY A 69 15.60 11.84 -3.91
C GLY A 69 14.38 11.56 -4.79
N GLU A 70 13.92 12.50 -5.61
CA GLU A 70 12.79 12.27 -6.52
C GLU A 70 13.14 11.25 -7.61
N ILE A 71 14.31 11.36 -8.21
CA ILE A 71 14.77 10.38 -9.21
C ILE A 71 14.95 9.01 -8.58
N ILE A 72 15.50 8.94 -7.36
CA ILE A 72 15.66 7.69 -6.64
C ILE A 72 14.29 7.07 -6.33
N LYS A 73 13.34 7.87 -5.88
CA LYS A 73 11.97 7.43 -5.62
C LYS A 73 11.31 6.85 -6.88
N ASP A 74 11.43 7.52 -8.00
CA ASP A 74 10.89 7.05 -9.28
C ASP A 74 11.57 5.75 -9.72
N LEU A 75 12.90 5.66 -9.59
CA LEU A 75 13.66 4.45 -9.90
C LEU A 75 13.20 3.27 -9.03
N MET A 76 13.11 3.45 -7.71
CA MET A 76 12.65 2.41 -6.79
C MET A 76 11.22 1.98 -7.09
N ASN A 77 10.35 2.93 -7.45
CA ASN A 77 8.99 2.62 -7.89
C ASN A 77 8.95 1.76 -9.17
N LEU A 78 9.78 2.06 -10.16
CA LEU A 78 9.87 1.26 -11.39
C LEU A 78 10.38 -0.16 -11.10
N LEU A 79 11.41 -0.28 -10.28
CA LEU A 79 11.99 -1.58 -9.91
C LEU A 79 10.97 -2.47 -9.17
N ARG A 80 10.25 -1.90 -8.17
CA ARG A 80 9.22 -2.66 -7.45
C ARG A 80 8.03 -3.05 -8.34
N ILE A 81 7.58 -2.16 -9.25
CA ILE A 81 6.50 -2.47 -10.19
C ILE A 81 6.90 -3.66 -11.05
N ARG A 82 8.10 -3.60 -11.65
CA ARG A 82 8.63 -4.70 -12.46
C ARG A 82 8.72 -6.00 -11.67
N TRP A 83 9.21 -5.94 -10.42
CA TRP A 83 9.31 -7.11 -9.55
C TRP A 83 7.94 -7.71 -9.27
N ASN A 84 7.00 -6.93 -8.78
CA ASN A 84 5.65 -7.38 -8.43
C ASN A 84 4.89 -7.93 -9.65
N GLU A 85 5.13 -7.39 -10.86
CA GLU A 85 4.55 -7.92 -12.10
C GLU A 85 5.14 -9.27 -12.55
N THR A 86 6.41 -9.52 -12.22
CA THR A 86 7.14 -10.73 -12.64
C THR A 86 7.16 -11.84 -11.58
N HIS A 87 6.93 -11.51 -10.31
CA HIS A 87 6.98 -12.41 -9.17
C HIS A 87 5.62 -12.45 -8.45
N ASN A 88 4.77 -13.38 -8.85
CA ASN A 88 3.50 -13.63 -8.13
C ASN A 88 3.76 -14.57 -6.96
N ILE A 89 4.17 -14.03 -5.83
CA ILE A 89 4.55 -14.79 -4.64
C ILE A 89 3.38 -14.81 -3.66
N MET A 90 2.96 -16.01 -3.25
CA MET A 90 1.84 -16.22 -2.35
C MET A 90 2.29 -16.81 -1.01
N ILE A 91 1.85 -16.23 0.10
CA ILE A 91 2.02 -16.79 1.45
C ILE A 91 0.65 -16.91 2.11
N ASN A 92 0.26 -18.12 2.50
CA ASN A 92 -1.02 -18.42 3.14
C ASN A 92 -2.24 -17.89 2.36
N GLY A 93 -2.16 -17.86 1.02
CA GLY A 93 -3.24 -17.38 0.14
C GLY A 93 -3.28 -15.87 -0.06
N HIS A 94 -2.28 -15.14 0.40
CA HIS A 94 -2.13 -13.69 0.22
C HIS A 94 -0.90 -13.39 -0.64
N GLU A 95 -1.05 -12.48 -1.60
CA GLU A 95 0.02 -12.03 -2.48
C GLU A 95 0.99 -11.14 -1.71
N VAL A 96 2.29 -11.29 -1.98
CA VAL A 96 3.33 -10.42 -1.39
C VAL A 96 3.64 -9.30 -2.37
N GLU A 97 3.36 -8.07 -1.97
CA GLU A 97 3.74 -6.86 -2.69
C GLU A 97 4.92 -6.18 -2.01
N ILE A 98 6.00 -5.98 -2.77
CA ILE A 98 7.18 -5.27 -2.29
C ILE A 98 7.05 -3.78 -2.56
N TYR A 99 7.49 -2.99 -1.57
CA TYR A 99 7.63 -1.54 -1.65
C TYR A 99 9.02 -1.13 -1.17
N VAL A 100 9.62 -0.13 -1.82
CA VAL A 100 10.83 0.54 -1.31
C VAL A 100 10.43 1.92 -0.83
N GLN A 101 10.72 2.21 0.42
CA GLN A 101 10.33 3.44 1.10
C GLN A 101 11.55 4.15 1.65
N ASP A 102 11.61 5.48 1.50
CA ASP A 102 12.61 6.29 2.19
C ASP A 102 12.44 6.14 3.71
N SER A 103 13.50 5.77 4.41
CA SER A 103 13.47 5.56 5.87
C SER A 103 13.09 6.81 6.65
N THR A 104 13.20 7.99 6.04
CA THR A 104 12.78 9.27 6.61
C THR A 104 11.29 9.59 6.40
N GLU A 105 10.59 8.83 5.54
CA GLU A 105 9.16 9.03 5.29
C GLU A 105 8.30 8.53 6.46
N LYS A 106 7.26 9.30 6.78
CA LYS A 106 6.31 8.95 7.82
C LYS A 106 5.45 7.73 7.41
N HIS A 107 5.31 6.77 8.30
CA HIS A 107 4.35 5.68 8.16
C HIS A 107 2.92 6.14 8.42
N TYR A 108 2.01 5.77 7.53
CA TYR A 108 0.57 6.00 7.69
C TYR A 108 -0.20 4.72 8.01
N SER A 109 0.48 3.57 8.07
CA SER A 109 -0.16 2.29 8.41
C SER A 109 -0.55 2.24 9.87
N ALA A 110 -1.69 1.61 10.19
CA ALA A 110 -2.13 1.41 11.58
C ALA A 110 -1.34 0.31 12.31
N GLY A 111 -0.63 -0.54 11.56
CA GLY A 111 0.28 -1.54 12.07
C GLY A 111 1.56 -1.56 11.26
N VAL A 112 2.71 -1.54 11.92
CA VAL A 112 4.04 -1.64 11.31
C VAL A 112 4.88 -2.57 12.18
N TYR A 113 5.27 -3.70 11.63
CA TYR A 113 6.11 -4.70 12.30
C TYR A 113 7.48 -4.77 11.64
N SER A 114 8.55 -4.54 12.40
CA SER A 114 9.92 -4.74 11.93
C SER A 114 10.25 -6.23 11.91
N LEU A 115 10.62 -6.76 10.75
CA LEU A 115 11.11 -8.11 10.62
C LEU A 115 12.56 -8.24 11.12
N SER A 116 13.36 -7.20 10.92
CA SER A 116 14.76 -7.17 11.34
C SER A 116 14.88 -7.22 12.87
N ASP A 117 14.09 -6.41 13.56
CA ASP A 117 14.11 -6.30 15.04
C ASP A 117 13.10 -7.24 15.73
N ASP A 118 12.23 -7.92 14.96
CA ASP A 118 11.17 -8.81 15.46
C ASP A 118 10.21 -8.14 16.47
N LYS A 119 9.79 -6.93 16.16
CA LYS A 119 8.94 -6.13 17.05
C LYS A 119 7.98 -5.20 16.32
N TRP A 120 6.91 -4.82 17.00
CA TRP A 120 6.04 -3.75 16.53
C TRP A 120 6.72 -2.39 16.66
N LEU A 121 6.85 -1.67 15.55
CA LEU A 121 7.17 -0.24 15.53
C LEU A 121 5.91 0.59 15.78
N VAL A 122 4.78 0.16 15.18
CA VAL A 122 3.44 0.69 15.44
C VAL A 122 2.53 -0.51 15.68
N LYS A 123 2.08 -0.71 16.91
CA LYS A 123 1.17 -1.80 17.25
C LYS A 123 -0.26 -1.38 16.89
N PRO A 124 -1.00 -2.22 16.11
CA PRO A 124 -2.38 -1.90 15.77
C PRO A 124 -3.27 -1.94 17.00
N SER A 125 -4.21 -0.98 17.08
CA SER A 125 -5.22 -0.96 18.12
C SER A 125 -6.47 -1.72 17.66
N PRO A 126 -7.04 -2.61 18.51
CA PRO A 126 -8.31 -3.27 18.24
C PRO A 126 -9.51 -2.35 18.47
N GLU A 127 -9.29 -1.11 18.94
CA GLU A 127 -10.38 -0.19 19.24
C GLU A 127 -11.24 0.07 18.00
N ALA A 128 -12.51 -0.28 18.11
CA ALA A 128 -13.50 0.04 17.09
C ALA A 128 -13.66 1.56 17.02
N LYS A 129 -13.16 2.18 15.97
CA LYS A 129 -13.51 3.57 15.67
C LYS A 129 -14.96 3.61 15.23
N THR A 130 -15.71 4.58 15.74
CA THR A 130 -17.06 4.86 15.23
C THR A 130 -16.91 5.37 13.79
N LEU A 131 -17.31 4.55 12.83
CA LEU A 131 -17.25 4.88 11.41
C LEU A 131 -18.58 5.50 10.98
N ASP A 132 -18.51 6.60 10.27
CA ASP A 132 -19.66 7.16 9.57
C ASP A 132 -19.85 6.42 8.23
N TYR A 133 -20.60 5.31 8.30
CA TYR A 133 -20.84 4.46 7.14
C TYR A 133 -21.59 5.18 6.03
N ASP A 134 -22.54 6.04 6.37
CA ASP A 134 -23.33 6.79 5.39
C ASP A 134 -22.42 7.74 4.61
N ALA A 135 -21.58 8.51 5.30
CA ALA A 135 -20.60 9.38 4.66
C ALA A 135 -19.58 8.64 3.80
N ILE A 136 -19.17 7.43 4.20
CA ILE A 136 -18.26 6.58 3.40
C ILE A 136 -18.95 6.12 2.12
N VAL A 137 -20.19 5.65 2.22
CA VAL A 137 -20.99 5.18 1.07
C VAL A 137 -21.29 6.32 0.11
N ASP A 138 -21.72 7.46 0.63
CA ASP A 138 -22.02 8.66 -0.18
C ASP A 138 -20.77 9.11 -0.96
N LYS A 139 -19.62 9.13 -0.30
CA LYS A 139 -18.36 9.47 -0.94
C LYS A 139 -17.96 8.47 -2.02
N ALA A 140 -18.10 7.17 -1.75
CA ALA A 140 -17.84 6.11 -2.72
C ALA A 140 -18.78 6.20 -3.92
N THR A 141 -20.07 6.42 -3.69
CA THR A 141 -21.08 6.58 -4.74
C THR A 141 -20.72 7.76 -5.64
N SER A 142 -20.41 8.92 -5.06
CA SER A 142 -20.02 10.11 -5.83
C SER A 142 -18.82 9.84 -6.76
N ILE A 143 -17.82 9.09 -6.31
CA ILE A 143 -16.67 8.74 -7.15
C ILE A 143 -17.06 7.69 -8.21
N SER A 144 -17.92 6.73 -7.87
CA SER A 144 -18.42 5.73 -8.81
C SER A 144 -19.21 6.36 -9.96
N ASP A 145 -20.03 7.37 -9.67
CA ASP A 145 -20.76 8.13 -10.69
C ASP A 145 -19.80 8.83 -11.66
N GLU A 146 -18.73 9.44 -11.16
CA GLU A 146 -17.69 10.06 -12.00
C GLU A 146 -16.95 9.01 -12.87
N ILE A 147 -16.73 7.80 -12.35
CA ILE A 147 -16.16 6.69 -13.13
C ILE A 147 -17.12 6.26 -14.25
N ASP A 148 -18.42 6.20 -13.96
CA ASP A 148 -19.42 5.82 -14.96
C ASP A 148 -19.61 6.90 -16.05
N ASP A 149 -19.42 8.17 -15.71
CA ASP A 149 -19.33 9.24 -16.70
C ASP A 149 -18.16 9.05 -17.67
N VAL A 150 -16.97 8.69 -17.16
CA VAL A 150 -15.80 8.35 -17.99
C VAL A 150 -16.11 7.15 -18.91
N ARG A 151 -16.69 6.08 -18.34
CA ARG A 151 -17.09 4.89 -19.10
C ARG A 151 -18.10 5.22 -20.19
N THR A 152 -19.04 6.14 -19.92
CA THR A 152 -20.05 6.59 -20.87
C THR A 152 -19.41 7.31 -22.06
N GLN A 153 -18.46 8.23 -21.81
CA GLN A 153 -17.73 8.89 -22.89
C GLN A 153 -16.92 7.88 -23.73
N TYR A 154 -16.29 6.91 -23.09
CA TYR A 154 -15.56 5.86 -23.79
C TYR A 154 -16.47 5.01 -24.69
N ARG A 155 -17.65 4.57 -24.19
CA ARG A 155 -18.64 3.81 -24.95
C ARG A 155 -19.20 4.60 -26.14
N GLN A 156 -19.32 5.92 -26.00
CA GLN A 156 -19.72 6.84 -27.07
C GLN A 156 -18.60 7.13 -28.07
N LYS A 157 -17.43 6.47 -27.90
CA LYS A 157 -16.22 6.65 -28.75
C LYS A 157 -15.58 8.04 -28.64
N ASN A 158 -15.88 8.82 -27.61
CA ASN A 158 -15.28 10.11 -27.31
C ASN A 158 -13.96 9.89 -26.55
N TYR A 159 -12.99 9.21 -27.15
CA TYR A 159 -11.80 8.69 -26.48
C TYR A 159 -10.90 9.79 -25.88
N GLU A 160 -10.70 10.91 -26.57
CA GLU A 160 -9.91 12.03 -26.05
C GLU A 160 -10.52 12.59 -24.78
N LYS A 161 -11.83 12.86 -24.79
CA LYS A 161 -12.57 13.37 -23.64
C LYS A 161 -12.56 12.35 -22.48
N ALA A 162 -12.78 11.07 -22.76
CA ALA A 162 -12.74 10.01 -21.76
C ALA A 162 -11.35 9.94 -21.10
N ASN A 163 -10.26 10.02 -21.88
CA ASN A 163 -8.90 10.00 -21.36
C ASN A 163 -8.58 11.24 -20.49
N GLU A 164 -9.01 12.42 -20.91
CA GLU A 164 -8.85 13.65 -20.12
C GLU A 164 -9.60 13.56 -18.78
N MET A 165 -10.86 13.11 -18.81
CA MET A 165 -11.67 12.91 -17.61
C MET A 165 -11.04 11.87 -16.67
N ALA A 166 -10.56 10.73 -17.22
CA ALA A 166 -9.90 9.69 -16.44
C ALA A 166 -8.65 10.19 -15.73
N LYS A 167 -7.81 10.99 -16.40
CA LYS A 167 -6.62 11.60 -15.79
C LYS A 167 -6.99 12.53 -14.63
N LYS A 168 -7.93 13.45 -14.86
CA LYS A 168 -8.42 14.38 -13.82
C LYS A 168 -9.00 13.64 -12.62
N LEU A 169 -9.80 12.59 -12.87
CA LEU A 169 -10.40 11.78 -11.81
C LEU A 169 -9.35 11.01 -11.03
N SER A 170 -8.35 10.42 -11.71
CA SER A 170 -7.23 9.73 -11.06
C SER A 170 -6.44 10.66 -10.12
N GLU A 171 -6.15 11.88 -10.56
CA GLU A 171 -5.49 12.88 -9.73
C GLU A 171 -6.34 13.32 -8.54
N LYS A 172 -7.65 13.52 -8.76
CA LYS A 172 -8.62 13.84 -7.71
C LYS A 172 -8.65 12.75 -6.64
N ILE A 173 -8.75 11.48 -7.03
CA ILE A 173 -8.78 10.33 -6.12
C ILE A 173 -7.46 10.24 -5.33
N LYS A 174 -6.31 10.42 -5.98
CA LYS A 174 -5.01 10.41 -5.30
C LYS A 174 -4.94 11.50 -4.21
N LYS A 175 -5.29 12.75 -4.57
CA LYS A 175 -5.29 13.87 -3.62
C LYS A 175 -6.26 13.66 -2.46
N LEU A 176 -7.47 13.17 -2.76
CA LEU A 176 -8.49 12.87 -1.75
C LEU A 176 -7.97 11.84 -0.75
N ARG A 177 -7.41 10.71 -1.25
CA ARG A 177 -6.85 9.65 -0.41
C ARG A 177 -5.69 10.15 0.44
N SER A 178 -4.75 10.91 -0.14
CA SER A 178 -3.61 11.45 0.60
C SER A 178 -4.07 12.39 1.73
N ALA A 179 -4.97 13.32 1.44
CA ALA A 179 -5.52 14.23 2.45
C ALA A 179 -6.27 13.46 3.56
N GLY A 180 -7.04 12.44 3.20
CA GLY A 180 -7.71 11.58 4.17
C GLY A 180 -6.73 10.83 5.07
N LEU A 181 -5.68 10.26 4.51
CA LEU A 181 -4.64 9.56 5.26
C LEU A 181 -3.89 10.50 6.23
N GLU A 182 -3.60 11.72 5.80
CA GLU A 182 -2.95 12.74 6.65
C GLU A 182 -3.85 13.20 7.81
N ALA A 183 -5.15 13.41 7.54
CA ALA A 183 -6.10 13.96 8.52
C ALA A 183 -6.66 12.91 9.49
N GLY A 184 -7.00 11.72 9.00
CA GLY A 184 -7.72 10.68 9.77
C GLY A 184 -7.08 9.30 9.73
N GLY A 185 -5.97 9.14 9.01
CA GLY A 185 -5.30 7.86 8.83
C GLY A 185 -6.11 6.87 7.99
N ILE A 186 -5.83 5.58 8.17
CA ILE A 186 -6.44 4.51 7.36
C ILE A 186 -7.95 4.37 7.55
N TYR A 187 -8.53 4.95 8.61
CA TYR A 187 -9.96 4.95 8.91
C TYR A 187 -10.67 6.23 8.48
N SER A 188 -9.99 7.15 7.75
CA SER A 188 -10.65 8.31 7.17
C SER A 188 -11.72 7.90 6.16
N ILE A 189 -12.77 8.72 6.05
CA ILE A 189 -13.88 8.51 5.10
C ILE A 189 -13.33 8.36 3.68
N GLU A 190 -12.39 9.20 3.29
CA GLU A 190 -11.77 9.21 1.97
C GLU A 190 -11.01 7.91 1.66
N ASN A 191 -10.22 7.41 2.61
CA ASN A 191 -9.48 6.17 2.42
C ASN A 191 -10.40 4.96 2.41
N LEU A 192 -11.44 4.94 3.25
CA LEU A 192 -12.41 3.86 3.29
C LEU A 192 -13.31 3.85 2.04
N ALA A 193 -13.74 5.02 1.55
CA ALA A 193 -14.46 5.15 0.29
C ALA A 193 -13.61 4.65 -0.89
N PHE A 194 -12.31 5.01 -0.94
CA PHE A 194 -11.39 4.49 -1.95
C PHE A 194 -11.28 2.95 -1.90
N LYS A 195 -11.16 2.36 -0.70
CA LYS A 195 -11.13 0.90 -0.54
C LYS A 195 -12.42 0.24 -1.01
N LEU A 196 -13.58 0.85 -0.73
CA LEU A 196 -14.88 0.34 -1.15
C LEU A 196 -14.97 0.28 -2.68
N ILE A 197 -14.56 1.34 -3.38
CA ILE A 197 -14.56 1.41 -4.85
C ILE A 197 -13.57 0.40 -5.46
N ARG A 198 -12.37 0.27 -4.89
CA ARG A 198 -11.34 -0.66 -5.40
C ARG A 198 -11.80 -2.11 -5.34
N ASN A 199 -12.65 -2.46 -4.37
CA ASN A 199 -13.10 -3.82 -4.12
C ASN A 199 -14.48 -4.14 -4.73
N SER A 200 -15.15 -3.17 -5.39
CA SER A 200 -16.40 -3.35 -6.15
C SER A 200 -16.11 -3.72 -7.61
#